data_5aa7b61b93b65be02e2eed72abb7e0be
#
_entry.id   5aa7b61b93b65be02e2eed72abb7e0be
#
_cell.length_a   1.000
_cell.length_b   1.000
_cell.length_c   1.000
_cell.angle_alpha   90.00
_cell.angle_beta   90.00
_cell.angle_gamma   90.00
#
_symmetry.space_group_name_H-M   'P 1'
#
loop_
_entity.id
_entity.type
_entity.pdbx_description
1 polymer ?
#
loop_
_entity_poly.entity_id
_entity_poly.type
_entity_poly.pdbx_seq_one_letter_code
_entity_poly.pdbx_strand_id
1 'polypeptide(L)'
;MDLHGKVALVTGGAVRVGKAIALALADAGADVAFSYNSSADAAVATAEIIEMRGRQVRALQADQSRAEQVTALVDATIAQFGRLDILVNSASLWHRTPWAELDEAAWDHLLDVNLKGPFLCAKAAAPHLAAHGDGTIVNIVDLSAAVPFPNLMPHSAAKAGLWNLTQALAMELAPAVRVNAIAPGPVLPPPDYSEKQIAATARRTLLGRWGCAEDVAQAVVFLAQAPYITGVLLPVDGGEHLGMYQK
;
A
#
# COMPACT_ATOMS: atom_id res chain seq x y z
N MET A 1 -9.84 1.06 -15.88
CA MET A 1 -9.07 0.34 -16.94
C MET A 1 -9.39 -1.15 -16.88
N ASP A 2 -9.25 -1.88 -17.96
CA ASP A 2 -9.14 -3.34 -17.96
C ASP A 2 -7.73 -3.71 -17.51
N LEU A 3 -7.57 -4.68 -16.60
CA LEU A 3 -6.26 -5.06 -16.05
C LEU A 3 -5.55 -6.15 -16.87
N HIS A 4 -6.20 -6.78 -17.84
CA HIS A 4 -5.56 -7.77 -18.72
C HIS A 4 -4.41 -7.13 -19.53
N GLY A 5 -3.22 -7.72 -19.40
CA GLY A 5 -2.00 -7.23 -20.06
C GLY A 5 -1.45 -5.91 -19.49
N LYS A 6 -1.94 -5.49 -18.33
CA LYS A 6 -1.37 -4.39 -17.55
C LYS A 6 -0.29 -4.90 -16.61
N VAL A 7 0.59 -4.01 -16.18
CA VAL A 7 1.67 -4.31 -15.24
C VAL A 7 1.48 -3.50 -13.97
N ALA A 8 1.49 -4.20 -12.84
CA ALA A 8 1.43 -3.61 -11.50
C ALA A 8 2.76 -3.76 -10.77
N LEU A 9 3.20 -2.70 -10.08
CA LEU A 9 4.26 -2.74 -9.10
C LEU A 9 3.67 -2.55 -7.70
N VAL A 10 3.86 -3.55 -6.81
CA VAL A 10 3.39 -3.52 -5.42
C VAL A 10 4.57 -3.47 -4.47
N THR A 11 4.76 -2.39 -3.72
CA THR A 11 5.79 -2.37 -2.69
C THR A 11 5.36 -3.19 -1.47
N GLY A 12 6.28 -3.99 -0.89
CA GLY A 12 5.96 -4.88 0.22
C GLY A 12 5.00 -6.02 -0.14
N GLY A 13 5.03 -6.50 -1.38
CA GLY A 13 4.08 -7.49 -1.91
C GLY A 13 4.31 -8.94 -1.48
N ALA A 14 5.32 -9.24 -0.67
CA ALA A 14 5.64 -10.61 -0.27
C ALA A 14 4.74 -11.19 0.83
N VAL A 15 4.18 -10.35 1.70
CA VAL A 15 3.47 -10.77 2.91
C VAL A 15 2.23 -9.92 3.19
N ARG A 16 1.35 -10.43 4.07
CA ARG A 16 0.21 -9.70 4.65
C ARG A 16 -0.68 -9.04 3.57
N VAL A 17 -1.05 -7.76 3.78
CA VAL A 17 -1.92 -6.99 2.85
C VAL A 17 -1.29 -6.85 1.48
N GLY A 18 0.02 -6.56 1.39
CA GLY A 18 0.72 -6.43 0.11
C GLY A 18 0.66 -7.71 -0.74
N LYS A 19 0.80 -8.89 -0.09
CA LYS A 19 0.61 -10.18 -0.78
C LYS A 19 -0.80 -10.33 -1.34
N ALA A 20 -1.83 -10.05 -0.53
CA ALA A 20 -3.21 -10.15 -0.98
C ALA A 20 -3.48 -9.21 -2.18
N ILE A 21 -2.91 -7.99 -2.15
CA ILE A 21 -3.00 -7.03 -3.26
C ILE A 21 -2.33 -7.59 -4.53
N ALA A 22 -1.09 -8.10 -4.42
CA ALA A 22 -0.38 -8.67 -5.55
C ALA A 22 -1.15 -9.84 -6.19
N LEU A 23 -1.72 -10.72 -5.36
CA LEU A 23 -2.54 -11.84 -5.80
C LEU A 23 -3.85 -11.39 -6.47
N ALA A 24 -4.55 -10.40 -5.91
CA ALA A 24 -5.80 -9.90 -6.48
C ALA A 24 -5.60 -9.18 -7.82
N LEU A 25 -4.49 -8.44 -7.98
CA LEU A 25 -4.14 -7.82 -9.26
C LEU A 25 -3.81 -8.90 -10.32
N ALA A 26 -3.12 -9.97 -9.93
CA ALA A 26 -2.86 -11.11 -10.81
C ALA A 26 -4.17 -11.82 -11.21
N ASP A 27 -5.09 -12.06 -10.27
CA ASP A 27 -6.41 -12.65 -10.53
C ASP A 27 -7.25 -11.77 -11.48
N ALA A 28 -7.07 -10.45 -11.40
CA ALA A 28 -7.72 -9.49 -12.30
C ALA A 28 -7.04 -9.37 -13.68
N GLY A 29 -5.97 -10.14 -13.93
CA GLY A 29 -5.32 -10.25 -15.25
C GLY A 29 -4.03 -9.43 -15.43
N ALA A 30 -3.55 -8.74 -14.39
CA ALA A 30 -2.29 -8.00 -14.46
C ALA A 30 -1.07 -8.93 -14.28
N ASP A 31 0.04 -8.59 -14.95
CA ASP A 31 1.36 -9.09 -14.59
C ASP A 31 1.91 -8.26 -13.42
N VAL A 32 2.68 -8.86 -12.52
CA VAL A 32 3.00 -8.25 -11.24
C VAL A 32 4.49 -8.22 -10.97
N ALA A 33 5.05 -7.03 -10.78
CA ALA A 33 6.28 -6.84 -10.01
C ALA A 33 5.93 -6.56 -8.55
N PHE A 34 6.71 -7.07 -7.61
CA PHE A 34 6.57 -6.64 -6.23
C PHE A 34 7.92 -6.57 -5.50
N SER A 35 8.01 -5.65 -4.55
CA SER A 35 9.22 -5.57 -3.71
C SER A 35 9.04 -6.25 -2.36
N TYR A 36 10.18 -6.65 -1.79
CA TYR A 36 10.32 -7.07 -0.41
C TYR A 36 11.64 -6.53 0.15
N ASN A 37 11.76 -6.35 1.45
CA ASN A 37 13.01 -5.95 2.08
C ASN A 37 13.75 -7.17 2.66
N SER A 38 13.12 -7.91 3.59
CA SER A 38 13.76 -9.02 4.33
C SER A 38 13.04 -10.37 4.19
N SER A 39 11.87 -10.42 3.55
CA SER A 39 11.00 -11.62 3.49
C SER A 39 11.25 -12.44 2.23
N ALA A 40 12.49 -12.91 2.00
CA ALA A 40 12.89 -13.57 0.75
C ALA A 40 12.08 -14.88 0.48
N ASP A 41 11.95 -15.76 1.48
CA ASP A 41 11.22 -17.03 1.31
C ASP A 41 9.74 -16.80 1.01
N ALA A 42 9.12 -15.81 1.69
CA ALA A 42 7.74 -15.44 1.42
C ALA A 42 7.58 -14.79 0.03
N ALA A 43 8.60 -14.09 -0.47
CA ALA A 43 8.60 -13.52 -1.81
C ALA A 43 8.63 -14.62 -2.87
N VAL A 44 9.47 -15.65 -2.70
CA VAL A 44 9.48 -16.82 -3.58
C VAL A 44 8.11 -17.51 -3.61
N ALA A 45 7.56 -17.85 -2.43
CA ALA A 45 6.26 -18.51 -2.34
C ALA A 45 5.12 -17.67 -2.94
N THR A 46 5.19 -16.34 -2.83
CA THR A 46 4.18 -15.45 -3.44
C THR A 46 4.31 -15.41 -4.96
N ALA A 47 5.54 -15.38 -5.48
CA ALA A 47 5.79 -15.42 -6.92
C ALA A 47 5.27 -16.73 -7.54
N GLU A 48 5.56 -17.89 -6.94
CA GLU A 48 5.05 -19.19 -7.40
C GLU A 48 3.50 -19.22 -7.49
N ILE A 49 2.81 -18.62 -6.51
CA ILE A 49 1.34 -18.54 -6.55
C ILE A 49 0.85 -17.68 -7.72
N ILE A 50 1.54 -16.58 -8.04
CA ILE A 50 1.19 -15.71 -9.18
C ILE A 50 1.45 -16.43 -10.51
N GLU A 51 2.57 -17.15 -10.62
CA GLU A 51 2.88 -17.97 -11.80
C GLU A 51 1.84 -19.07 -12.04
N MET A 52 1.39 -19.74 -10.97
CA MET A 52 0.32 -20.75 -11.06
C MET A 52 -1.02 -20.16 -11.54
N ARG A 53 -1.23 -18.85 -11.42
CA ARG A 53 -2.37 -18.12 -11.98
C ARG A 53 -2.18 -17.72 -13.45
N GLY A 54 -1.06 -18.15 -14.07
CA GLY A 54 -0.76 -17.85 -15.47
C GLY A 54 -0.35 -16.40 -15.72
N ARG A 55 0.15 -15.69 -14.68
CA ARG A 55 0.66 -14.32 -14.83
C ARG A 55 2.17 -14.28 -14.72
N GLN A 56 2.79 -13.35 -15.45
CA GLN A 56 4.20 -13.08 -15.27
C GLN A 56 4.39 -12.36 -13.92
N VAL A 57 5.49 -12.71 -13.23
CA VAL A 57 5.82 -12.10 -11.95
C VAL A 57 7.32 -11.81 -11.82
N ARG A 58 7.65 -10.76 -11.07
CA ARG A 58 9.01 -10.45 -10.67
C ARG A 58 9.06 -10.01 -9.20
N ALA A 59 9.69 -10.80 -8.35
CA ALA A 59 10.02 -10.42 -6.99
C ALA A 59 11.38 -9.72 -6.96
N LEU A 60 11.46 -8.55 -6.31
CA LEU A 60 12.65 -7.70 -6.27
C LEU A 60 12.94 -7.28 -4.84
N GLN A 61 14.19 -7.46 -4.38
CA GLN A 61 14.58 -6.95 -3.07
C GLN A 61 14.86 -5.45 -3.17
N ALA A 62 14.21 -4.64 -2.34
CA ALA A 62 14.43 -3.21 -2.27
C ALA A 62 14.00 -2.62 -0.92
N ASP A 63 14.85 -1.78 -0.35
CA ASP A 63 14.51 -0.87 0.74
C ASP A 63 13.97 0.44 0.14
N GLN A 64 12.67 0.67 0.30
CA GLN A 64 12.01 1.86 -0.27
C GLN A 64 12.44 3.19 0.37
N SER A 65 13.14 3.18 1.49
CA SER A 65 13.72 4.39 2.09
C SER A 65 14.91 4.94 1.29
N ARG A 66 15.45 4.15 0.35
CA ARG A 66 16.66 4.44 -0.43
C ARG A 66 16.32 4.71 -1.89
N ALA A 67 16.61 5.95 -2.33
CA ALA A 67 16.24 6.43 -3.66
C ALA A 67 16.85 5.58 -4.79
N GLU A 68 18.12 5.17 -4.64
CA GLU A 68 18.81 4.34 -5.63
C GLU A 68 18.17 2.94 -5.77
N GLN A 69 17.70 2.35 -4.67
CA GLN A 69 17.03 1.04 -4.71
C GLN A 69 15.62 1.15 -5.29
N VAL A 70 14.92 2.25 -5.03
CA VAL A 70 13.61 2.53 -5.64
C VAL A 70 13.74 2.73 -7.14
N THR A 71 14.75 3.49 -7.60
CA THR A 71 15.02 3.67 -9.04
C THR A 71 15.29 2.32 -9.69
N ALA A 72 16.21 1.52 -9.12
CA ALA A 72 16.53 0.19 -9.63
C ALA A 72 15.30 -0.76 -9.64
N LEU A 73 14.39 -0.66 -8.66
CA LEU A 73 13.15 -1.42 -8.61
C LEU A 73 12.23 -1.09 -9.80
N VAL A 74 12.04 0.19 -10.10
CA VAL A 74 11.22 0.64 -11.24
C VAL A 74 11.89 0.26 -12.55
N ASP A 75 13.19 0.51 -12.71
CA ASP A 75 13.94 0.17 -13.92
C ASP A 75 13.89 -1.34 -14.22
N ALA A 76 14.07 -2.18 -13.20
CA ALA A 76 13.96 -3.63 -13.34
C ALA A 76 12.55 -4.08 -13.71
N THR A 77 11.51 -3.39 -13.22
CA THR A 77 10.11 -3.64 -13.60
C THR A 77 9.91 -3.31 -15.09
N ILE A 78 10.38 -2.16 -15.54
CA ILE A 78 10.28 -1.76 -16.96
C ILE A 78 11.09 -2.68 -17.85
N ALA A 79 12.31 -3.05 -17.45
CA ALA A 79 13.14 -3.98 -18.22
C ALA A 79 12.50 -5.36 -18.41
N GLN A 80 11.77 -5.85 -17.39
CA GLN A 80 11.09 -7.15 -17.44
C GLN A 80 9.81 -7.12 -18.28
N PHE A 81 8.98 -6.09 -18.12
CA PHE A 81 7.60 -6.08 -18.65
C PHE A 81 7.36 -5.07 -19.78
N GLY A 82 8.31 -4.16 -20.02
CA GLY A 82 8.19 -3.12 -21.06
C GLY A 82 7.24 -1.97 -20.73
N ARG A 83 6.53 -2.03 -19.59
CA ARG A 83 5.53 -1.04 -19.18
C ARG A 83 5.30 -1.02 -17.66
N LEU A 84 4.65 0.02 -17.18
CA LEU A 84 4.08 0.10 -15.83
C LEU A 84 2.76 0.88 -15.89
N ASP A 85 1.69 0.30 -15.37
CA ASP A 85 0.34 0.90 -15.40
C ASP A 85 -0.20 1.20 -14.00
N ILE A 86 0.22 0.41 -13.00
CA ILE A 86 -0.30 0.47 -11.65
C ILE A 86 0.87 0.48 -10.66
N LEU A 87 0.91 1.47 -9.77
CA LEU A 87 1.78 1.47 -8.61
C LEU A 87 0.93 1.35 -7.34
N VAL A 88 1.25 0.38 -6.48
CA VAL A 88 0.65 0.27 -5.15
C VAL A 88 1.73 0.44 -4.08
N ASN A 89 1.70 1.54 -3.35
CA ASN A 89 2.56 1.79 -2.21
C ASN A 89 1.97 1.12 -0.97
N SER A 90 2.35 -0.15 -0.72
CA SER A 90 1.85 -0.95 0.40
C SER A 90 2.90 -1.26 1.46
N ALA A 91 4.20 -1.16 1.16
CA ALA A 91 5.25 -1.35 2.15
C ALA A 91 5.14 -0.30 3.27
N SER A 92 5.19 -0.75 4.52
CA SER A 92 5.04 0.10 5.69
C SER A 92 5.68 -0.54 6.91
N LEU A 93 6.21 0.28 7.78
CA LEU A 93 6.60 -0.09 9.14
C LEU A 93 5.53 0.36 10.13
N TRP A 94 5.19 -0.54 11.05
CA TRP A 94 4.25 -0.26 12.14
C TRP A 94 4.92 -0.65 13.45
N HIS A 95 5.50 0.34 14.13
CA HIS A 95 6.17 0.18 15.41
C HIS A 95 5.55 1.09 16.47
N ARG A 96 5.33 0.55 17.66
CA ARG A 96 4.99 1.38 18.82
C ARG A 96 6.19 2.22 19.21
N THR A 97 5.99 3.52 19.36
CA THR A 97 6.99 4.51 19.72
C THR A 97 6.45 5.35 20.90
N PRO A 98 6.48 4.81 22.15
CA PRO A 98 6.08 5.58 23.31
C PRO A 98 6.87 6.88 23.39
N TRP A 99 6.21 7.97 23.79
CA TRP A 99 6.84 9.31 23.79
C TRP A 99 8.18 9.35 24.53
N ALA A 100 8.29 8.65 25.66
CA ALA A 100 9.52 8.63 26.46
C ALA A 100 10.70 7.88 25.81
N GLU A 101 10.43 7.05 24.80
CA GLU A 101 11.41 6.20 24.11
C GLU A 101 11.67 6.67 22.66
N LEU A 102 10.87 7.63 22.19
CA LEU A 102 10.97 8.12 20.80
C LEU A 102 12.20 9.03 20.68
N ASP A 103 13.15 8.62 19.86
CA ASP A 103 14.31 9.41 19.44
C ASP A 103 14.20 9.85 17.96
N GLU A 104 15.15 10.69 17.55
CA GLU A 104 15.22 11.22 16.19
C GLU A 104 15.40 10.09 15.15
N ALA A 105 16.23 9.09 15.45
CA ALA A 105 16.49 7.99 14.51
C ALA A 105 15.25 7.13 14.25
N ALA A 106 14.47 6.83 15.28
CA ALA A 106 13.20 6.11 15.15
C ALA A 106 12.15 6.96 14.39
N TRP A 107 12.10 8.27 14.64
CA TRP A 107 11.28 9.20 13.91
C TRP A 107 11.63 9.20 12.44
N ASP A 108 12.88 9.46 12.08
CA ASP A 108 13.36 9.54 10.71
C ASP A 108 13.12 8.23 9.95
N HIS A 109 13.44 7.09 10.58
CA HIS A 109 13.26 5.78 9.95
C HIS A 109 11.80 5.51 9.58
N LEU A 110 10.85 5.85 10.46
CA LEU A 110 9.41 5.66 10.17
C LEU A 110 8.91 6.59 9.06
N LEU A 111 9.36 7.85 9.04
CA LEU A 111 9.02 8.77 7.96
C LEU A 111 9.68 8.37 6.64
N ASP A 112 10.93 7.94 6.67
CA ASP A 112 11.67 7.49 5.50
C ASP A 112 10.96 6.33 4.79
N VAL A 113 10.48 5.35 5.55
CA VAL A 113 9.77 4.21 4.96
C VAL A 113 8.33 4.57 4.60
N ASN A 114 7.57 5.20 5.51
CA ASN A 114 6.11 5.32 5.37
C ASN A 114 5.65 6.54 4.57
N LEU A 115 6.52 7.54 4.35
CA LEU A 115 6.19 8.78 3.62
C LEU A 115 7.17 9.03 2.47
N LYS A 116 8.48 9.12 2.75
CA LYS A 116 9.48 9.38 1.72
C LYS A 116 9.55 8.25 0.69
N GLY A 117 9.46 6.99 1.13
CA GLY A 117 9.45 5.83 0.23
C GLY A 117 8.34 5.88 -0.82
N PRO A 118 7.06 6.03 -0.45
CA PRO A 118 5.97 6.25 -1.41
C PRO A 118 6.17 7.43 -2.35
N PHE A 119 6.74 8.55 -1.86
CA PHE A 119 7.10 9.68 -2.71
C PHE A 119 8.17 9.29 -3.75
N LEU A 120 9.23 8.61 -3.33
CA LEU A 120 10.30 8.15 -4.23
C LEU A 120 9.76 7.18 -5.28
N CYS A 121 8.92 6.21 -4.88
CA CYS A 121 8.27 5.28 -5.80
C CYS A 121 7.38 6.02 -6.81
N ALA A 122 6.55 6.95 -6.35
CA ALA A 122 5.71 7.76 -7.24
C ALA A 122 6.55 8.59 -8.21
N LYS A 123 7.64 9.23 -7.73
CA LYS A 123 8.53 10.05 -8.54
C LYS A 123 9.22 9.22 -9.64
N ALA A 124 9.72 8.04 -9.31
CA ALA A 124 10.37 7.15 -10.28
C ALA A 124 9.35 6.53 -11.27
N ALA A 125 8.16 6.15 -10.79
CA ALA A 125 7.16 5.48 -11.62
C ALA A 125 6.35 6.43 -12.51
N ALA A 126 6.17 7.70 -12.14
CA ALA A 126 5.26 8.65 -12.80
C ALA A 126 5.47 8.77 -14.33
N PRO A 127 6.71 8.87 -14.87
CA PRO A 127 6.90 8.94 -16.32
C PRO A 127 6.38 7.70 -17.05
N HIS A 128 6.55 6.51 -16.47
CA HIS A 128 6.12 5.24 -17.04
C HIS A 128 4.61 5.05 -16.94
N LEU A 129 4.01 5.43 -15.80
CA LEU A 129 2.57 5.42 -15.60
C LEU A 129 1.85 6.37 -16.57
N ALA A 130 2.43 7.54 -16.83
CA ALA A 130 1.87 8.52 -17.76
C ALA A 130 2.00 8.15 -19.23
N ALA A 131 2.96 7.28 -19.59
CA ALA A 131 3.29 6.94 -20.98
C ALA A 131 2.11 6.38 -21.78
N HIS A 132 1.12 5.77 -21.12
CA HIS A 132 -0.06 5.18 -21.75
C HIS A 132 -1.36 5.96 -21.46
N GLY A 133 -1.29 7.07 -20.71
CA GLY A 133 -2.41 7.99 -20.47
C GLY A 133 -3.52 7.46 -19.54
N ASP A 134 -3.31 6.31 -18.88
CA ASP A 134 -4.28 5.67 -17.97
C ASP A 134 -3.58 5.04 -16.76
N GLY A 135 -2.54 5.69 -16.26
CA GLY A 135 -1.81 5.22 -15.09
C GLY A 135 -2.59 5.39 -13.80
N THR A 136 -2.26 4.57 -12.79
CA THR A 136 -2.84 4.75 -11.45
C THR A 136 -1.85 4.46 -10.33
N ILE A 137 -1.94 5.26 -9.26
CA ILE A 137 -1.22 5.05 -8.00
C ILE A 137 -2.25 4.82 -6.89
N VAL A 138 -2.05 3.79 -6.08
CA VAL A 138 -2.84 3.55 -4.87
C VAL A 138 -1.91 3.52 -3.67
N ASN A 139 -2.11 4.44 -2.74
CA ASN A 139 -1.34 4.52 -1.49
C ASN A 139 -2.10 3.85 -0.36
N ILE A 140 -1.48 2.89 0.32
CA ILE A 140 -2.08 2.27 1.52
C ILE A 140 -1.68 3.12 2.73
N VAL A 141 -2.64 3.88 3.21
CA VAL A 141 -2.56 4.61 4.48
C VAL A 141 -3.15 3.75 5.60
N ASP A 142 -3.73 4.33 6.61
CA ASP A 142 -4.65 3.72 7.59
C ASP A 142 -5.51 4.82 8.25
N LEU A 143 -6.31 4.46 9.23
CA LEU A 143 -7.18 5.40 9.93
C LEU A 143 -6.41 6.46 10.72
N SER A 144 -5.14 6.20 11.07
CA SER A 144 -4.29 7.17 11.75
C SER A 144 -3.94 8.40 10.90
N ALA A 145 -4.20 8.35 9.61
CA ALA A 145 -4.10 9.51 8.73
C ALA A 145 -5.12 10.61 9.08
N ALA A 146 -6.25 10.25 9.69
CA ALA A 146 -7.29 11.19 10.12
C ALA A 146 -7.32 11.37 11.65
N VAL A 147 -7.12 10.29 12.42
CA VAL A 147 -7.18 10.31 13.88
C VAL A 147 -5.93 9.59 14.43
N PRO A 148 -4.96 10.32 15.00
CA PRO A 148 -3.70 9.72 15.42
C PRO A 148 -3.89 8.68 16.52
N PHE A 149 -3.09 7.60 16.48
CA PHE A 149 -3.12 6.54 17.47
C PHE A 149 -2.09 6.78 18.58
N PRO A 150 -2.44 6.51 19.85
CA PRO A 150 -1.50 6.59 20.96
C PRO A 150 -0.26 5.70 20.74
N ASN A 151 0.92 6.21 21.11
CA ASN A 151 2.21 5.53 20.93
C ASN A 151 2.58 5.16 19.48
N LEU A 152 2.02 5.87 18.50
CA LEU A 152 2.30 5.69 17.06
C LEU A 152 2.49 7.05 16.38
N MET A 153 3.09 8.01 17.08
CA MET A 153 3.18 9.40 16.60
C MET A 153 3.88 9.53 15.22
N PRO A 154 5.10 9.00 14.99
CA PRO A 154 5.75 9.14 13.68
C PRO A 154 4.99 8.38 12.59
N HIS A 155 4.42 7.21 12.91
CA HIS A 155 3.58 6.47 11.98
C HIS A 155 2.35 7.27 11.57
N SER A 156 1.60 7.84 12.53
CA SER A 156 0.41 8.65 12.26
C SER A 156 0.76 9.90 11.45
N ALA A 157 1.85 10.59 11.79
CA ALA A 157 2.35 11.73 11.04
C ALA A 157 2.69 11.36 9.59
N ALA A 158 3.37 10.21 9.39
CA ALA A 158 3.70 9.72 8.06
C ALA A 158 2.44 9.37 7.24
N LYS A 159 1.43 8.73 7.86
CA LYS A 159 0.18 8.37 7.17
C LYS A 159 -0.69 9.59 6.83
N ALA A 160 -0.74 10.58 7.71
CA ALA A 160 -1.36 11.88 7.41
C ALA A 160 -0.64 12.61 6.26
N GLY A 161 0.70 12.61 6.29
CA GLY A 161 1.52 13.12 5.20
C GLY A 161 1.30 12.38 3.88
N LEU A 162 1.20 11.05 3.91
CA LEU A 162 0.94 10.23 2.72
C LEU A 162 -0.47 10.48 2.14
N TRP A 163 -1.47 10.73 3.00
CA TRP A 163 -2.79 11.15 2.54
C TRP A 163 -2.72 12.51 1.83
N ASN A 164 -2.05 13.51 2.41
CA ASN A 164 -1.87 14.80 1.76
C ASN A 164 -1.07 14.69 0.45
N LEU A 165 0.01 13.89 0.45
CA LEU A 165 0.80 13.60 -0.75
C LEU A 165 -0.05 12.94 -1.85
N THR A 166 -0.99 12.07 -1.50
CA THR A 166 -1.94 11.46 -2.46
C THR A 166 -2.73 12.53 -3.22
N GLN A 167 -3.27 13.52 -2.51
CA GLN A 167 -4.02 14.61 -3.11
C GLN A 167 -3.14 15.52 -3.98
N ALA A 168 -1.94 15.84 -3.50
CA ALA A 168 -0.98 16.63 -4.27
C ALA A 168 -0.57 15.93 -5.57
N LEU A 169 -0.26 14.62 -5.50
CA LEU A 169 0.07 13.83 -6.68
C LEU A 169 -1.11 13.69 -7.64
N ALA A 170 -2.34 13.60 -7.13
CA ALA A 170 -3.53 13.59 -7.99
C ALA A 170 -3.68 14.87 -8.79
N MET A 171 -3.33 16.03 -8.22
CA MET A 171 -3.33 17.31 -8.91
C MET A 171 -2.19 17.43 -9.93
N GLU A 172 -0.98 17.00 -9.54
CA GLU A 172 0.24 17.16 -10.35
C GLU A 172 0.29 16.21 -11.55
N LEU A 173 -0.27 14.99 -11.42
CA LEU A 173 -0.14 13.94 -12.42
C LEU A 173 -1.38 13.80 -13.33
N ALA A 174 -2.46 14.51 -13.03
CA ALA A 174 -3.64 14.53 -13.88
C ALA A 174 -3.34 15.22 -15.23
N PRO A 175 -4.00 14.81 -16.33
CA PRO A 175 -4.99 13.73 -16.43
C PRO A 175 -4.39 12.35 -16.68
N ALA A 176 -3.07 12.22 -16.84
CA ALA A 176 -2.42 11.01 -17.29
C ALA A 176 -2.37 9.90 -16.22
N VAL A 177 -2.35 10.28 -14.92
CA VAL A 177 -2.27 9.33 -13.81
C VAL A 177 -3.29 9.73 -12.74
N ARG A 178 -4.09 8.77 -12.29
CA ARG A 178 -4.98 8.91 -11.14
C ARG A 178 -4.25 8.48 -9.86
N VAL A 179 -4.46 9.19 -8.76
CA VAL A 179 -3.81 8.87 -7.49
C VAL A 179 -4.86 8.85 -6.37
N ASN A 180 -4.96 7.71 -5.68
CA ASN A 180 -5.93 7.50 -4.62
C ASN A 180 -5.29 6.85 -3.39
N ALA A 181 -5.96 6.90 -2.26
CA ALA A 181 -5.55 6.21 -1.05
C ALA A 181 -6.62 5.27 -0.52
N ILE A 182 -6.19 4.20 0.14
CA ILE A 182 -7.04 3.30 0.92
C ILE A 182 -6.63 3.41 2.38
N ALA A 183 -7.60 3.51 3.29
CA ALA A 183 -7.41 3.49 4.72
C ALA A 183 -7.96 2.18 5.31
N PRO A 184 -7.13 1.14 5.44
CA PRO A 184 -7.54 -0.08 6.13
C PRO A 184 -7.79 0.19 7.62
N GLY A 185 -8.85 -0.44 8.14
CA GLY A 185 -9.05 -0.65 9.56
C GLY A 185 -8.46 -1.99 10.03
N PRO A 186 -9.11 -2.68 10.97
CA PRO A 186 -8.64 -3.95 11.51
C PRO A 186 -8.89 -5.09 10.49
N VAL A 187 -7.90 -5.36 9.64
CA VAL A 187 -7.96 -6.41 8.59
C VAL A 187 -7.03 -7.59 8.87
N LEU A 188 -5.98 -7.40 9.66
CA LEU A 188 -5.05 -8.46 10.08
C LEU A 188 -4.55 -8.16 11.50
N PRO A 189 -4.89 -9.00 12.47
CA PRO A 189 -4.40 -8.79 13.84
C PRO A 189 -2.86 -8.87 13.88
N PRO A 190 -2.22 -8.01 14.71
CA PRO A 190 -0.82 -8.18 15.05
C PRO A 190 -0.57 -9.58 15.66
N PRO A 191 0.60 -10.20 15.41
CA PRO A 191 0.89 -11.55 15.91
C PRO A 191 0.86 -11.70 17.44
N ASP A 192 1.07 -10.59 18.15
CA ASP A 192 1.12 -10.50 19.61
C ASP A 192 -0.24 -10.19 20.27
N TYR A 193 -1.32 -10.06 19.47
CA TYR A 193 -2.65 -9.79 20.03
C TYR A 193 -3.25 -11.04 20.68
N SER A 194 -3.69 -10.88 21.92
CA SER A 194 -4.52 -11.87 22.63
C SER A 194 -5.94 -11.91 22.05
N GLU A 195 -6.66 -13.01 22.26
CA GLU A 195 -8.06 -13.17 21.88
C GLU A 195 -8.96 -12.04 22.42
N LYS A 196 -8.66 -11.57 23.65
CA LYS A 196 -9.37 -10.43 24.26
C LYS A 196 -9.17 -9.14 23.46
N GLN A 197 -7.95 -8.87 22.98
CA GLN A 197 -7.64 -7.70 22.16
C GLN A 197 -8.27 -7.82 20.77
N ILE A 198 -8.25 -9.02 20.17
CA ILE A 198 -8.92 -9.29 18.89
C ILE A 198 -10.41 -9.01 19.01
N ALA A 199 -11.07 -9.57 20.05
CA ALA A 199 -12.50 -9.35 20.29
C ALA A 199 -12.84 -7.89 20.62
N ALA A 200 -11.98 -7.19 21.36
CA ALA A 200 -12.16 -5.77 21.66
C ALA A 200 -12.07 -4.89 20.40
N THR A 201 -11.11 -5.20 19.52
CA THR A 201 -10.95 -4.49 18.25
C THR A 201 -12.15 -4.73 17.31
N ALA A 202 -12.63 -5.97 17.21
CA ALA A 202 -13.82 -6.30 16.43
C ALA A 202 -15.04 -5.44 16.83
N ARG A 203 -15.23 -5.21 18.13
CA ARG A 203 -16.33 -4.38 18.65
C ARG A 203 -16.24 -2.89 18.33
N ARG A 204 -15.08 -2.40 17.89
CA ARG A 204 -14.94 -1.00 17.45
C ARG A 204 -15.47 -0.77 16.03
N THR A 205 -15.57 -1.82 15.24
CA THR A 205 -16.15 -1.73 13.90
C THR A 205 -17.66 -1.80 13.98
N LEU A 206 -18.36 -1.07 13.11
CA LEU A 206 -19.83 -1.16 13.02
C LEU A 206 -20.30 -2.54 12.53
N LEU A 207 -19.45 -3.24 11.75
CA LEU A 207 -19.74 -4.59 11.29
C LEU A 207 -19.49 -5.66 12.37
N GLY A 208 -18.95 -5.32 13.53
CA GLY A 208 -18.74 -6.20 14.67
C GLY A 208 -17.68 -7.30 14.45
N ARG A 209 -16.85 -7.18 13.41
CA ARG A 209 -15.84 -8.17 13.05
C ARG A 209 -14.58 -7.53 12.46
N TRP A 210 -13.51 -8.28 12.43
CA TRP A 210 -12.37 -7.97 11.59
C TRP A 210 -12.74 -8.16 10.10
N GLY A 211 -12.14 -7.35 9.25
CA GLY A 211 -12.00 -7.63 7.82
C GLY A 211 -10.88 -8.63 7.57
N CYS A 212 -10.49 -8.75 6.31
CA CYS A 212 -9.33 -9.53 5.89
C CYS A 212 -8.46 -8.72 4.89
N ALA A 213 -7.29 -9.25 4.56
CA ALA A 213 -6.41 -8.60 3.60
C ALA A 213 -7.04 -8.48 2.20
N GLU A 214 -7.89 -9.42 1.86
CA GLU A 214 -8.64 -9.50 0.61
C GLU A 214 -9.65 -8.36 0.46
N ASP A 215 -10.25 -7.86 1.54
CA ASP A 215 -11.13 -6.69 1.51
C ASP A 215 -10.37 -5.44 1.00
N VAL A 216 -9.12 -5.27 1.47
CA VAL A 216 -8.24 -4.18 1.00
C VAL A 216 -7.80 -4.42 -0.45
N ALA A 217 -7.46 -5.65 -0.80
CA ALA A 217 -7.01 -6.00 -2.14
C ALA A 217 -8.11 -5.76 -3.19
N GLN A 218 -9.37 -6.09 -2.89
CA GLN A 218 -10.53 -5.79 -3.75
C GLN A 218 -10.72 -4.29 -3.95
N ALA A 219 -10.52 -3.48 -2.90
CA ALA A 219 -10.58 -2.04 -3.01
C ALA A 219 -9.47 -1.47 -3.90
N VAL A 220 -8.25 -2.05 -3.88
CA VAL A 220 -7.16 -1.68 -4.80
C VAL A 220 -7.56 -1.97 -6.25
N VAL A 221 -8.06 -3.17 -6.54
CA VAL A 221 -8.53 -3.56 -7.89
C VAL A 221 -9.65 -2.61 -8.35
N PHE A 222 -10.61 -2.31 -7.48
CA PHE A 222 -11.68 -1.36 -7.79
C PHE A 222 -11.14 0.02 -8.17
N LEU A 223 -10.23 0.61 -7.38
CA LEU A 223 -9.65 1.93 -7.67
C LEU A 223 -8.77 1.90 -8.94
N ALA A 224 -8.09 0.79 -9.21
CA ALA A 224 -7.34 0.63 -10.45
C ALA A 224 -8.27 0.64 -11.68
N GLN A 225 -9.42 0.01 -11.58
CA GLN A 225 -10.41 -0.10 -12.67
C GLN A 225 -11.29 1.15 -12.84
N ALA A 226 -11.48 1.96 -11.78
CA ALA A 226 -12.39 3.10 -11.79
C ALA A 226 -11.79 4.35 -12.47
N PRO A 227 -12.15 4.70 -13.72
CA PRO A 227 -11.46 5.73 -14.51
C PRO A 227 -11.79 7.16 -14.08
N TYR A 228 -12.84 7.37 -13.29
CA TYR A 228 -13.29 8.71 -12.89
C TYR A 228 -13.14 8.97 -11.38
N ILE A 229 -12.20 8.24 -10.74
CA ILE A 229 -11.88 8.41 -9.31
C ILE A 229 -10.41 8.79 -9.17
N THR A 230 -10.13 9.97 -8.62
CA THR A 230 -8.80 10.45 -8.25
C THR A 230 -8.87 11.37 -7.04
N GLY A 231 -7.82 11.40 -6.22
CA GLY A 231 -7.71 12.25 -5.03
C GLY A 231 -8.60 11.81 -3.85
N VAL A 232 -9.10 10.56 -3.81
CA VAL A 232 -9.97 10.08 -2.73
C VAL A 232 -9.20 9.28 -1.69
N LEU A 233 -9.70 9.31 -0.45
CA LEU A 233 -9.40 8.35 0.60
C LEU A 233 -10.59 7.40 0.74
N LEU A 234 -10.37 6.11 0.49
CA LEU A 234 -11.38 5.06 0.62
C LEU A 234 -11.15 4.27 1.92
N PRO A 235 -11.99 4.43 2.97
CA PRO A 235 -11.92 3.59 4.15
C PRO A 235 -12.36 2.15 3.84
N VAL A 236 -11.57 1.16 4.30
CA VAL A 236 -11.89 -0.27 4.27
C VAL A 236 -11.74 -0.81 5.68
N ASP A 237 -12.68 -0.48 6.56
CA ASP A 237 -12.50 -0.53 8.00
C ASP A 237 -13.73 -1.04 8.78
N GLY A 238 -14.73 -1.54 8.08
CA GLY A 238 -15.97 -1.99 8.72
C GLY A 238 -16.74 -0.88 9.45
N GLY A 239 -16.50 0.38 9.12
CA GLY A 239 -17.13 1.55 9.74
C GLY A 239 -16.44 2.01 11.05
N GLU A 240 -15.22 1.55 11.36
CA GLU A 240 -14.50 1.93 12.58
C GLU A 240 -14.30 3.46 12.67
N HIS A 241 -13.99 4.13 11.54
CA HIS A 241 -13.78 5.57 11.52
C HIS A 241 -14.99 6.37 12.03
N LEU A 242 -16.22 5.90 11.85
CA LEU A 242 -17.42 6.58 12.34
C LEU A 242 -17.54 6.49 13.86
N GLY A 243 -17.05 5.41 14.48
CA GLY A 243 -17.03 5.24 15.93
C GLY A 243 -15.94 6.05 16.65
N MET A 244 -14.88 6.46 15.94
CA MET A 244 -13.79 7.25 16.51
C MET A 244 -14.21 8.67 16.95
N TYR A 245 -15.31 9.17 16.45
CA TYR A 245 -15.84 10.50 16.76
C TYR A 245 -16.99 10.47 17.81
N GLN A 246 -17.32 9.31 18.35
CA GLN A 246 -18.43 9.12 19.31
C GLN A 246 -17.93 9.02 20.77
N LYS A 247 -17.02 9.87 21.20
CA LYS A 247 -16.62 9.99 22.61
C LYS A 247 -17.07 11.31 23.19
#